data_209e2bb56865b3f5f026dfbb7c5dd592
#
_entry.id   209e2bb56865b3f5f026dfbb7c5dd592
#
_cell.length_a   1.000
_cell.length_b   1.000
_cell.length_c   1.000
_cell.angle_alpha   90.00
_cell.angle_beta   90.00
_cell.angle_gamma   90.00
#
_symmetry.space_group_name_H-M   'P 1'
#
loop_
_entity.id
_entity.type
_entity.pdbx_description
1 polymer ?
#
loop_
_entity_poly.entity_id
_entity_poly.type
_entity_poly.pdbx_seq_one_letter_code
_entity_poly.pdbx_strand_id
1 'polypeptide(L)'
;MAEILQVTDLRRVYGKGGAATRALDGVSLSLEPGEFVGVMGQSGSGKTTLLNCVATIDRPTSGSIVIDGRELTRLRGKELAKFRRERLGFIFQDCNLLDTLTAGENIALALSIIRAPAGEINGRVREMAGLLGISNCLNKYPYQMSGGQQQRCAAARAMVTRPALVLADEPTGA
;
A
#
# COMPACT_ATOMS: atom_id res chain seq x y z
N MET A 1 15.07 15.38 11.11
CA MET A 1 13.64 15.47 10.73
C MET A 1 12.94 14.27 11.31
N ALA A 2 11.64 14.31 11.59
CA ALA A 2 10.94 13.14 12.13
C ALA A 2 10.79 12.08 11.02
N GLU A 3 11.15 10.82 11.30
CA GLU A 3 11.01 9.70 10.39
C GLU A 3 9.53 9.46 10.04
N ILE A 4 9.24 9.18 8.76
CA ILE A 4 7.88 8.83 8.32
C ILE A 4 7.52 7.38 8.63
N LEU A 5 8.51 6.50 8.60
CA LEU A 5 8.41 5.10 9.00
C LEU A 5 9.56 4.74 9.94
N GLN A 6 9.25 4.08 11.03
CA GLN A 6 10.23 3.43 11.91
C GLN A 6 9.77 2.01 12.23
N VAL A 7 10.59 1.05 11.92
CA VAL A 7 10.41 -0.38 12.23
C VAL A 7 11.53 -0.79 13.16
N THR A 8 11.20 -1.41 14.29
CA THR A 8 12.17 -1.79 15.30
C THR A 8 12.00 -3.25 15.73
N ASP A 9 13.06 -4.03 15.58
CA ASP A 9 13.14 -5.48 15.95
C ASP A 9 11.90 -6.29 15.52
N LEU A 10 11.45 -6.07 14.28
CA LEU A 10 10.23 -6.66 13.76
C LEU A 10 10.43 -8.15 13.51
N ARG A 11 9.60 -8.98 14.11
CA ARG A 11 9.61 -10.43 13.96
C ARG A 11 8.25 -10.93 13.51
N ARG A 12 8.26 -11.90 12.61
CA ARG A 12 7.05 -12.59 12.17
C ARG A 12 7.31 -14.07 12.07
N VAL A 13 6.59 -14.84 12.87
CA VAL A 13 6.66 -16.30 12.90
C VAL A 13 5.29 -16.85 12.53
N TYR A 14 5.24 -17.73 11.53
CA TYR A 14 4.04 -18.48 11.16
C TYR A 14 4.12 -19.91 11.73
N GLY A 15 2.98 -20.47 12.10
CA GLY A 15 2.92 -21.81 12.68
C GLY A 15 3.26 -21.83 14.16
N LYS A 16 3.33 -23.05 14.74
CA LYS A 16 3.66 -23.31 16.15
C LYS A 16 4.54 -24.55 16.25
N GLY A 17 5.35 -24.61 17.30
CA GLY A 17 6.21 -25.77 17.59
C GLY A 17 7.22 -26.06 16.48
N GLY A 18 7.43 -27.32 16.14
CA GLY A 18 8.41 -27.76 15.14
C GLY A 18 8.13 -27.34 13.69
N ALA A 19 6.92 -26.87 13.39
CA ALA A 19 6.52 -26.35 12.07
C ALA A 19 6.56 -24.80 12.00
N ALA A 20 7.20 -24.14 12.96
CA ALA A 20 7.29 -22.69 12.98
C ALA A 20 8.28 -22.19 11.91
N THR A 21 7.82 -21.27 11.05
CA THR A 21 8.64 -20.59 10.03
C THR A 21 8.85 -19.13 10.43
N ARG A 22 10.10 -18.72 10.61
CA ARG A 22 10.48 -17.34 10.86
C ARG A 22 10.57 -16.58 9.54
N ALA A 23 9.54 -15.82 9.21
CA ALA A 23 9.52 -15.00 7.97
C ALA A 23 10.25 -13.67 8.16
N LEU A 24 10.21 -13.10 9.37
CA LEU A 24 11.02 -11.94 9.78
C LEU A 24 11.69 -12.25 11.13
N ASP A 25 12.97 -11.92 11.24
CA ASP A 25 13.76 -12.20 12.45
C ASP A 25 14.59 -10.99 12.89
N GLY A 26 13.93 -9.98 13.46
CA GLY A 26 14.58 -8.80 14.02
C GLY A 26 14.90 -7.71 13.00
N VAL A 27 14.01 -7.46 12.03
CA VAL A 27 14.19 -6.41 11.02
C VAL A 27 13.99 -5.03 11.65
N SER A 28 14.97 -4.14 11.44
CA SER A 28 14.87 -2.72 11.82
C SER A 28 15.24 -1.85 10.63
N LEU A 29 14.44 -0.82 10.37
CA LEU A 29 14.69 0.18 9.33
C LEU A 29 13.92 1.46 9.65
N SER A 30 14.36 2.57 9.07
CA SER A 30 13.63 3.84 9.11
C SER A 30 13.66 4.54 7.76
N LEU A 31 12.65 5.37 7.50
CA LEU A 31 12.54 6.19 6.30
C LEU A 31 12.20 7.63 6.68
N GLU A 32 12.81 8.57 5.96
CA GLU A 32 12.46 9.99 6.05
C GLU A 32 11.32 10.35 5.07
N PRO A 33 10.60 11.46 5.30
CA PRO A 33 9.60 11.95 4.35
C PRO A 33 10.21 12.23 2.96
N GLY A 34 9.58 11.71 1.90
CA GLY A 34 10.04 11.88 0.52
C GLY A 34 11.12 10.90 0.09
N GLU A 35 11.57 10.02 0.95
CA GLU A 35 12.55 8.99 0.62
C GLU A 35 11.91 7.87 -0.21
N PHE A 36 12.68 7.34 -1.17
CA PHE A 36 12.34 6.17 -1.97
C PHE A 36 13.30 5.03 -1.63
N VAL A 37 12.76 3.92 -1.10
CA VAL A 37 13.55 2.78 -0.64
C VAL A 37 13.13 1.51 -1.37
N GLY A 38 14.11 0.79 -1.92
CA GLY A 38 13.93 -0.54 -2.52
C GLY A 38 14.35 -1.65 -1.55
N VAL A 39 13.43 -2.58 -1.26
CA VAL A 39 13.73 -3.79 -0.49
C VAL A 39 14.03 -4.93 -1.46
N MET A 40 15.30 -5.37 -1.50
CA MET A 40 15.77 -6.42 -2.41
C MET A 40 16.11 -7.69 -1.64
N GLY A 41 16.02 -8.84 -2.31
CA GLY A 41 16.37 -10.15 -1.76
C GLY A 41 15.77 -11.28 -2.58
N GLN A 42 16.24 -12.50 -2.33
CA GLN A 42 15.74 -13.71 -3.01
C GLN A 42 14.25 -13.97 -2.72
N SER A 43 13.60 -14.79 -3.55
CA SER A 43 12.25 -15.27 -3.27
C SER A 43 12.22 -15.98 -1.91
N GLY A 44 11.17 -15.74 -1.12
CA GLY A 44 11.04 -16.29 0.23
C GLY A 44 11.84 -15.58 1.33
N SER A 45 12.59 -14.50 1.02
CA SER A 45 13.37 -13.75 2.04
C SER A 45 12.53 -12.86 2.98
N GLY A 46 11.22 -12.86 2.86
CA GLY A 46 10.32 -12.13 3.76
C GLY A 46 9.91 -10.72 3.29
N LYS A 47 10.25 -10.29 2.06
CA LYS A 47 9.90 -8.96 1.53
C LYS A 47 8.41 -8.65 1.60
N THR A 48 7.58 -9.52 1.01
CA THR A 48 6.11 -9.40 1.06
C THR A 48 5.58 -9.44 2.49
N THR A 49 6.18 -10.27 3.38
CA THR A 49 5.81 -10.32 4.80
C THR A 49 6.12 -8.99 5.49
N LEU A 50 7.27 -8.38 5.22
CA LEU A 50 7.62 -7.07 5.75
C LEU A 50 6.62 -6.01 5.29
N LEU A 51 6.34 -5.94 3.97
CA LEU A 51 5.37 -5.00 3.41
C LEU A 51 3.98 -5.20 4.01
N ASN A 52 3.51 -6.44 4.16
CA ASN A 52 2.22 -6.75 4.75
C ASN A 52 2.14 -6.37 6.23
N CYS A 53 3.22 -6.52 7.00
CA CYS A 53 3.27 -6.06 8.38
C CYS A 53 3.22 -4.53 8.46
N VAL A 54 3.99 -3.82 7.63
CA VAL A 54 3.99 -2.35 7.57
C VAL A 54 2.64 -1.83 7.07
N ALA A 55 2.03 -2.51 6.09
CA ALA A 55 0.68 -2.21 5.60
C ALA A 55 -0.44 -2.54 6.59
N THR A 56 -0.10 -3.15 7.74
CA THR A 56 -1.08 -3.60 8.74
C THR A 56 -2.07 -4.65 8.22
N ILE A 57 -1.74 -5.32 7.13
CA ILE A 57 -2.49 -6.46 6.59
C ILE A 57 -2.21 -7.70 7.46
N ASP A 58 -0.94 -7.90 7.82
CA ASP A 58 -0.52 -8.94 8.74
C ASP A 58 -0.01 -8.35 10.06
N ARG A 59 -0.04 -9.13 11.13
CA ARG A 59 0.43 -8.71 12.45
C ARG A 59 1.81 -9.27 12.73
N PRO A 60 2.78 -8.45 13.14
CA PRO A 60 4.04 -8.96 13.63
C PRO A 60 3.84 -9.78 14.90
N THR A 61 4.73 -10.75 15.12
CA THR A 61 4.79 -11.54 16.35
C THR A 61 5.36 -10.71 17.50
N SER A 62 6.37 -9.88 17.20
CA SER A 62 6.97 -8.90 18.13
C SER A 62 7.62 -7.76 17.36
N GLY A 63 8.11 -6.75 18.06
CA GLY A 63 8.66 -5.51 17.51
C GLY A 63 7.62 -4.41 17.39
N SER A 64 8.02 -3.27 16.86
CA SER A 64 7.14 -2.11 16.70
C SER A 64 7.20 -1.51 15.30
N ILE A 65 6.09 -0.91 14.89
CA ILE A 65 5.96 -0.17 13.63
C ILE A 65 5.32 1.17 13.97
N VAL A 66 6.05 2.24 13.69
CA VAL A 66 5.58 3.63 13.83
C VAL A 66 5.51 4.26 12.44
N ILE A 67 4.37 4.82 12.07
CA ILE A 67 4.19 5.55 10.82
C ILE A 67 3.57 6.90 11.16
N ASP A 68 4.18 7.97 10.64
CA ASP A 68 3.73 9.35 10.86
C ASP A 68 3.52 9.63 12.36
N GLY A 69 4.49 9.21 13.19
CA GLY A 69 4.49 9.36 14.64
C GLY A 69 3.50 8.47 15.40
N ARG A 70 2.80 7.57 14.72
CA ARG A 70 1.77 6.72 15.32
C ARG A 70 2.18 5.26 15.38
N GLU A 71 2.20 4.67 16.57
CA GLU A 71 2.56 3.27 16.75
C GLU A 71 1.40 2.33 16.38
N LEU A 72 1.56 1.61 15.27
CA LEU A 72 0.51 0.79 14.67
C LEU A 72 0.32 -0.57 15.36
N THR A 73 1.37 -1.11 15.96
CA THR A 73 1.33 -2.41 16.64
C THR A 73 0.39 -2.42 17.84
N ARG A 74 0.10 -1.24 18.41
CA ARG A 74 -0.86 -1.04 19.51
C ARG A 74 -2.30 -0.82 19.05
N LEU A 75 -2.51 -0.39 17.81
CA LEU A 75 -3.84 -0.15 17.28
C LEU A 75 -4.61 -1.45 17.02
N ARG A 76 -5.94 -1.40 17.10
CA ARG A 76 -6.83 -2.54 16.91
C ARG A 76 -8.09 -2.15 16.13
N GLY A 77 -8.68 -3.13 15.48
CA GLY A 77 -10.03 -3.02 14.91
C GLY A 77 -10.23 -1.77 14.05
N LYS A 78 -11.20 -0.94 14.43
CA LYS A 78 -11.61 0.24 13.66
C LYS A 78 -10.53 1.31 13.52
N GLU A 79 -9.68 1.49 14.53
CA GLU A 79 -8.61 2.50 14.49
C GLU A 79 -7.53 2.12 13.49
N LEU A 80 -7.12 0.84 13.48
CA LEU A 80 -6.15 0.32 12.52
C LEU A 80 -6.69 0.40 11.09
N ALA A 81 -7.96 0.01 10.88
CA ALA A 81 -8.62 0.12 9.59
C ALA A 81 -8.75 1.58 9.12
N LYS A 82 -9.04 2.51 10.04
CA LYS A 82 -9.07 3.95 9.74
C LYS A 82 -7.69 4.44 9.32
N PHE A 83 -6.64 4.11 10.07
CA PHE A 83 -5.27 4.51 9.75
C PHE A 83 -4.86 4.01 8.36
N ARG A 84 -5.09 2.71 8.08
CA ARG A 84 -4.75 2.09 6.79
C ARG A 84 -5.39 2.82 5.61
N ARG A 85 -6.69 3.09 5.65
CA ARG A 85 -7.40 3.74 4.53
C ARG A 85 -7.04 5.22 4.32
N GLU A 86 -6.65 5.94 5.41
CA GLU A 86 -6.41 7.38 5.36
C GLU A 86 -4.92 7.73 5.16
N ARG A 87 -4.01 6.86 5.61
CA ARG A 87 -2.58 7.18 5.70
C ARG A 87 -1.68 6.27 4.87
N LEU A 88 -2.18 5.13 4.39
CA LEU A 88 -1.41 4.18 3.60
C LEU A 88 -1.97 4.03 2.19
N GLY A 89 -1.08 3.95 1.20
CA GLY A 89 -1.35 3.46 -0.13
C GLY A 89 -0.69 2.10 -0.33
N PHE A 90 -1.35 1.18 -1.02
CA PHE A 90 -0.75 -0.12 -1.34
C PHE A 90 -0.95 -0.45 -2.82
N ILE A 91 0.16 -0.79 -3.49
CA ILE A 91 0.20 -1.28 -4.87
C ILE A 91 0.54 -2.77 -4.80
N PHE A 92 -0.43 -3.61 -5.16
CA PHE A 92 -0.28 -5.06 -5.19
C PHE A 92 0.34 -5.51 -6.51
N GLN A 93 1.05 -6.63 -6.49
CA GLN A 93 1.64 -7.27 -7.65
C GLN A 93 0.60 -7.50 -8.77
N ASP A 94 -0.58 -8.03 -8.42
CA ASP A 94 -1.67 -8.32 -9.37
C ASP A 94 -2.58 -7.11 -9.64
N CYS A 95 -2.15 -5.88 -9.32
CA CYS A 95 -2.93 -4.65 -9.44
C CYS A 95 -4.24 -4.62 -8.64
N ASN A 96 -4.95 -5.75 -8.48
CA ASN A 96 -6.21 -5.91 -7.75
C ASN A 96 -7.25 -4.82 -8.12
N LEU A 97 -7.40 -4.54 -9.42
CA LEU A 97 -8.47 -3.68 -9.92
C LEU A 97 -9.79 -4.44 -9.90
N LEU A 98 -10.89 -3.72 -9.68
CA LEU A 98 -12.22 -4.27 -9.77
C LEU A 98 -12.66 -4.26 -11.24
N ASP A 99 -12.89 -5.44 -11.83
CA ASP A 99 -13.22 -5.61 -13.24
C ASP A 99 -14.61 -5.04 -13.60
N THR A 100 -15.46 -4.87 -12.60
CA THR A 100 -16.80 -4.28 -12.74
C THR A 100 -16.82 -2.76 -12.74
N LEU A 101 -15.67 -2.13 -12.46
CA LEU A 101 -15.48 -0.69 -12.43
C LEU A 101 -14.52 -0.24 -13.54
N THR A 102 -14.76 0.92 -14.11
CA THR A 102 -13.82 1.58 -15.00
C THR A 102 -12.55 2.01 -14.24
N ALA A 103 -11.49 2.38 -14.96
CA ALA A 103 -10.26 2.89 -14.35
C ALA A 103 -10.54 4.13 -13.48
N GLY A 104 -11.36 5.06 -13.97
CA GLY A 104 -11.75 6.24 -13.19
C GLY A 104 -12.50 5.90 -11.91
N GLU A 105 -13.41 4.93 -11.96
CA GLU A 105 -14.17 4.46 -10.80
C GLU A 105 -13.29 3.69 -9.82
N ASN A 106 -12.34 2.87 -10.30
CA ASN A 106 -11.34 2.21 -9.45
C ASN A 106 -10.53 3.24 -8.65
N ILE A 107 -10.10 4.34 -9.29
CA ILE A 107 -9.36 5.42 -8.61
C ILE A 107 -10.29 6.16 -7.64
N ALA A 108 -11.51 6.51 -8.06
CA ALA A 108 -12.49 7.22 -7.26
C ALA A 108 -12.92 6.45 -6.01
N LEU A 109 -12.90 5.12 -6.06
CA LEU A 109 -13.27 4.25 -4.94
C LEU A 109 -12.47 4.56 -3.68
N ALA A 110 -11.15 4.79 -3.82
CA ALA A 110 -10.28 5.12 -2.69
C ALA A 110 -10.71 6.42 -2.00
N LEU A 111 -11.11 7.44 -2.77
CA LEU A 111 -11.63 8.71 -2.27
C LEU A 111 -13.00 8.55 -1.60
N SER A 112 -13.85 7.70 -2.17
CA SER A 112 -15.17 7.40 -1.59
C SER A 112 -15.05 6.70 -0.23
N ILE A 113 -14.09 5.78 -0.08
CA ILE A 113 -13.82 5.06 1.17
C ILE A 113 -13.39 6.02 2.29
N ILE A 114 -12.60 7.04 1.98
CA ILE A 114 -12.21 8.08 2.96
C ILE A 114 -13.24 9.19 3.11
N ARG A 115 -14.39 9.11 2.41
CA ARG A 115 -15.46 10.10 2.40
C ARG A 115 -15.01 11.49 1.96
N ALA A 116 -14.17 11.54 0.91
CA ALA A 116 -13.78 12.79 0.30
C ALA A 116 -15.02 13.56 -0.22
N PRO A 117 -15.01 14.91 -0.21
CA PRO A 117 -16.13 15.72 -0.73
C PRO A 117 -16.43 15.34 -2.19
N ALA A 118 -17.70 15.07 -2.51
CA ALA A 118 -18.11 14.60 -3.84
C ALA A 118 -17.65 15.53 -4.98
N GLY A 119 -17.65 16.84 -4.74
CA GLY A 119 -17.19 17.84 -5.73
C GLY A 119 -15.70 17.78 -6.06
N GLU A 120 -14.88 17.19 -5.18
CA GLU A 120 -13.42 17.08 -5.38
C GLU A 120 -13.01 15.78 -6.08
N ILE A 121 -13.82 14.72 -5.98
CA ILE A 121 -13.44 13.37 -6.44
C ILE A 121 -13.00 13.39 -7.91
N ASN A 122 -13.84 13.91 -8.79
CA ASN A 122 -13.56 13.93 -10.24
C ASN A 122 -12.30 14.74 -10.59
N GLY A 123 -12.07 15.86 -9.90
CA GLY A 123 -10.86 16.67 -10.08
C GLY A 123 -9.60 15.91 -9.72
N ARG A 124 -9.57 15.28 -8.54
CA ARG A 124 -8.44 14.51 -8.03
C ARG A 124 -8.17 13.26 -8.88
N VAL A 125 -9.21 12.58 -9.36
CA VAL A 125 -9.06 11.42 -10.28
C VAL A 125 -8.40 11.86 -11.59
N ARG A 126 -8.84 12.97 -12.20
CA ARG A 126 -8.26 13.47 -13.46
C ARG A 126 -6.82 13.94 -13.27
N GLU A 127 -6.53 14.66 -12.21
CA GLU A 127 -5.18 15.09 -11.84
C GLU A 127 -4.23 13.88 -11.74
N MET A 128 -4.61 12.87 -10.96
CA MET A 128 -3.79 11.68 -10.76
C MET A 128 -3.62 10.86 -12.05
N ALA A 129 -4.69 10.73 -12.84
CA ALA A 129 -4.63 10.06 -14.13
C ALA A 129 -3.72 10.80 -15.13
N GLY A 130 -3.70 12.12 -15.07
CA GLY A 130 -2.78 12.96 -15.87
C GLY A 130 -1.33 12.74 -15.48
N LEU A 131 -1.02 12.77 -14.19
CA LEU A 131 0.33 12.51 -13.65
C LEU A 131 0.89 11.14 -14.06
N LEU A 132 0.02 10.12 -14.14
CA LEU A 132 0.42 8.75 -14.48
C LEU A 132 0.22 8.40 -15.96
N GLY A 133 -0.19 9.36 -16.81
CA GLY A 133 -0.33 9.17 -18.25
C GLY A 133 -1.41 8.17 -18.65
N ILE A 134 -2.52 8.10 -17.89
CA ILE A 134 -3.67 7.21 -18.14
C ILE A 134 -5.01 7.95 -18.30
N SER A 135 -4.97 9.25 -18.59
CA SER A 135 -6.20 10.05 -18.78
C SER A 135 -7.14 9.49 -19.87
N ASN A 136 -6.57 8.88 -20.91
CA ASN A 136 -7.31 8.23 -21.99
C ASN A 136 -7.92 6.87 -21.60
N CYS A 137 -7.64 6.36 -20.41
CA CYS A 137 -8.12 5.08 -19.91
C CYS A 137 -9.25 5.21 -18.88
N LEU A 138 -9.60 6.43 -18.44
CA LEU A 138 -10.55 6.62 -17.33
C LEU A 138 -11.91 5.94 -17.55
N ASN A 139 -12.37 5.83 -18.79
CA ASN A 139 -13.63 5.19 -19.16
C ASN A 139 -13.48 3.71 -19.57
N LYS A 140 -12.26 3.14 -19.51
CA LYS A 140 -11.99 1.75 -19.84
C LYS A 140 -12.11 0.86 -18.60
N TYR A 141 -12.60 -0.35 -18.80
CA TYR A 141 -12.55 -1.42 -17.81
C TYR A 141 -11.15 -2.08 -17.79
N PRO A 142 -10.73 -2.71 -16.68
CA PRO A 142 -9.42 -3.35 -16.58
C PRO A 142 -9.08 -4.28 -17.75
N TYR A 143 -10.02 -5.11 -18.20
CA TYR A 143 -9.83 -6.02 -19.33
C TYR A 143 -9.61 -5.34 -20.69
N GLN A 144 -9.87 -4.02 -20.81
CA GLN A 144 -9.63 -3.20 -21.99
C GLN A 144 -8.28 -2.44 -21.93
N MET A 145 -7.53 -2.63 -20.84
CA MET A 145 -6.28 -1.94 -20.55
C MET A 145 -5.10 -2.88 -20.71
N SER A 146 -3.95 -2.37 -21.17
CA SER A 146 -2.69 -3.12 -21.11
C SER A 146 -2.22 -3.30 -19.65
N GLY A 147 -1.37 -4.31 -19.38
CA GLY A 147 -0.83 -4.54 -18.04
C GLY A 147 -0.18 -3.30 -17.43
N GLY A 148 0.62 -2.56 -18.21
CA GLY A 148 1.21 -1.30 -17.75
C GLY A 148 0.18 -0.19 -17.48
N GLN A 149 -0.96 -0.16 -18.19
CA GLN A 149 -2.06 0.77 -17.88
C GLN A 149 -2.77 0.35 -16.59
N GLN A 150 -2.98 -0.94 -16.37
CA GLN A 150 -3.56 -1.47 -15.14
C GLN A 150 -2.67 -1.17 -13.93
N GLN A 151 -1.35 -1.35 -14.05
CA GLN A 151 -0.39 -1.00 -13.00
C GLN A 151 -0.43 0.49 -12.65
N ARG A 152 -0.42 1.37 -13.65
CA ARG A 152 -0.56 2.82 -13.44
C ARG A 152 -1.91 3.19 -12.83
N CYS A 153 -2.99 2.50 -13.18
CA CYS A 153 -4.29 2.68 -12.54
C CYS A 153 -4.28 2.26 -11.07
N ALA A 154 -3.65 1.12 -10.74
CA ALA A 154 -3.47 0.67 -9.36
C ALA A 154 -2.62 1.66 -8.56
N ALA A 155 -1.55 2.20 -9.15
CA ALA A 155 -0.74 3.25 -8.55
C ALA A 155 -1.56 4.54 -8.32
N ALA A 156 -2.37 4.96 -9.31
CA ALA A 156 -3.28 6.10 -9.17
C ALA A 156 -4.23 5.92 -7.99
N ARG A 157 -4.86 4.75 -7.89
CA ARG A 157 -5.76 4.40 -6.78
C ARG A 157 -5.07 4.46 -5.42
N ALA A 158 -3.83 3.98 -5.35
CA ALA A 158 -3.05 3.99 -4.11
C ALA A 158 -2.65 5.41 -3.67
N MET A 159 -2.36 6.31 -4.62
CA MET A 159 -1.82 7.65 -4.35
C MET A 159 -2.87 8.77 -4.30
N VAL A 160 -4.06 8.58 -4.88
CA VAL A 160 -5.09 9.63 -5.01
C VAL A 160 -5.58 10.17 -3.66
N THR A 161 -5.48 9.39 -2.59
CA THR A 161 -5.80 9.80 -1.22
C THR A 161 -4.72 10.66 -0.58
N ARG A 162 -3.55 10.82 -1.22
CA ARG A 162 -2.35 11.49 -0.70
C ARG A 162 -1.90 10.84 0.63
N PRO A 163 -1.61 9.54 0.61
CA PRO A 163 -1.19 8.82 1.82
C PRO A 163 0.15 9.33 2.34
N ALA A 164 0.44 9.08 3.62
CA ALA A 164 1.73 9.38 4.23
C ALA A 164 2.84 8.42 3.74
N LEU A 165 2.47 7.17 3.44
CA LEU A 165 3.38 6.14 2.96
C LEU A 165 2.71 5.31 1.86
N VAL A 166 3.44 5.08 0.77
CA VAL A 166 3.05 4.14 -0.29
C VAL A 166 3.94 2.91 -0.21
N LEU A 167 3.31 1.75 -0.18
CA LEU A 167 3.96 0.44 -0.21
C LEU A 167 3.67 -0.21 -1.55
N ALA A 168 4.67 -0.83 -2.17
CA ALA A 168 4.53 -1.49 -3.44
C ALA A 168 5.21 -2.86 -3.41
N ASP A 169 4.48 -3.91 -3.74
CA ASP A 169 5.00 -5.27 -3.86
C ASP A 169 5.12 -5.61 -5.35
N GLU A 170 6.36 -5.71 -5.83
CA GLU A 170 6.72 -5.96 -7.24
C GLU A 170 5.95 -5.07 -8.25
N PRO A 171 6.02 -3.72 -8.12
CA PRO A 171 5.13 -2.80 -8.85
C PRO A 171 5.37 -2.75 -10.35
N THR A 172 6.44 -3.32 -10.86
CA THR A 172 6.80 -3.29 -12.29
C THR A 172 6.48 -4.60 -13.02
N GLY A 173 6.02 -5.61 -12.29
CA GLY A 173 5.82 -6.95 -12.86
C GLY A 173 7.10 -7.50 -13.50
N ALA A 174 7.43 -8.74 -13.28
CA ALA A 174 8.56 -9.35 -13.97
C ALA A 174 8.30 -9.50 -15.47
#